data_3ca43ffbcc42e4a5a566792854bf55ae
#
_entry.id   3ca43ffbcc42e4a5a566792854bf55ae
#
_cell.length_a   1.000
_cell.length_b   1.000
_cell.length_c   1.000
_cell.angle_alpha   90.00
_cell.angle_beta   90.00
_cell.angle_gamma   90.00
#
_symmetry.space_group_name_H-M   'P 1'
#
loop_
_entity.id
_entity.type
_entity.pdbx_description
1 polymer ?
#
loop_
_entity_poly.entity_id
_entity_poly.type
_entity_poly.pdbx_seq_one_letter_code
_entity_poly.pdbx_strand_id
1 'polypeptide(L)'
;MNKFITVKEAANKWNVSERSVRNYCVLGRVPDAVFENGCWLIPETAKKPTRLNEKENKNHLLERLREEKKHQISGGIYHKLQIDLTYNSNHIEGSELTHDQTRYIFETRTIGLESTNTSVKVDDVIETINHFSAIDRVIDFANYELSESFIKELHKILKTGTSDSRLSWFAVGEYKKRSNEVGGLATTSPQQVNDEMKKLISDYNQKDKHSFEEIVEFHVKFERIHPFQDGNGRVGRLIILKECLKNNIVPFVILDNKKMFYYRGLKNWNQERGWLLDTCLDGQDTVKAYLDYFGIVYHS
;
A
#
# COMPACT_ATOMS: atom_id res chain seq x y z
N MET A 1 12.15 -46.52 3.09
CA MET A 1 10.79 -45.95 3.09
C MET A 1 10.73 -44.90 4.22
N ASN A 2 10.46 -43.66 3.92
CA ASN A 2 10.28 -42.67 4.95
C ASN A 2 9.00 -43.00 5.74
N LYS A 3 9.14 -43.19 7.02
CA LYS A 3 7.99 -43.47 7.92
C LYS A 3 7.30 -42.14 8.24
N PHE A 4 5.98 -42.09 8.08
CA PHE A 4 5.17 -40.93 8.39
C PHE A 4 4.40 -41.15 9.67
N ILE A 5 4.16 -40.06 10.41
CA ILE A 5 3.34 -40.03 11.61
C ILE A 5 2.14 -39.07 11.40
N THR A 6 1.10 -39.26 12.17
CA THR A 6 -0.12 -38.42 12.16
C THR A 6 0.11 -37.07 12.86
N VAL A 7 -0.78 -36.13 12.62
CA VAL A 7 -0.80 -34.85 13.35
C VAL A 7 -0.84 -35.03 14.86
N LYS A 8 -1.61 -36.03 15.35
CA LYS A 8 -1.72 -36.34 16.79
C LYS A 8 -0.41 -36.88 17.38
N GLU A 9 0.28 -37.76 16.66
CA GLU A 9 1.58 -38.29 17.09
C GLU A 9 2.65 -37.20 17.07
N ALA A 10 2.66 -36.34 16.04
CA ALA A 10 3.57 -35.19 15.96
C ALA A 10 3.31 -34.17 17.08
N ALA A 11 2.02 -33.93 17.41
CA ALA A 11 1.62 -33.05 18.50
C ALA A 11 2.16 -33.54 19.85
N ASN A 12 2.02 -34.82 20.12
CA ASN A 12 2.58 -35.45 21.32
C ASN A 12 4.12 -35.40 21.33
N LYS A 13 4.77 -35.76 20.22
CA LYS A 13 6.22 -35.75 20.10
C LYS A 13 6.82 -34.37 20.30
N TRP A 14 6.14 -33.32 19.80
CA TRP A 14 6.65 -31.93 19.86
C TRP A 14 6.14 -31.15 21.09
N ASN A 15 5.27 -31.74 21.88
CA ASN A 15 4.59 -31.12 23.02
C ASN A 15 3.90 -29.79 22.62
N VAL A 16 2.98 -29.89 21.64
CA VAL A 16 2.18 -28.77 21.11
C VAL A 16 0.76 -29.25 20.81
N SER A 17 -0.18 -28.33 20.56
CA SER A 17 -1.53 -28.70 20.13
C SER A 17 -1.54 -29.23 18.70
N GLU A 18 -2.47 -30.11 18.36
CA GLU A 18 -2.70 -30.57 16.99
C GLU A 18 -2.94 -29.40 16.01
N ARG A 19 -3.62 -28.34 16.47
CA ARG A 19 -3.82 -27.11 15.70
C ARG A 19 -2.50 -26.47 15.32
N SER A 20 -1.53 -26.44 16.23
CA SER A 20 -0.18 -25.91 15.96
C SER A 20 0.53 -26.74 14.90
N VAL A 21 0.42 -28.07 14.97
CA VAL A 21 1.03 -28.97 13.98
C VAL A 21 0.44 -28.71 12.59
N ARG A 22 -0.91 -28.64 12.48
CA ARG A 22 -1.59 -28.33 11.21
C ARG A 22 -1.13 -26.99 10.64
N ASN A 23 -1.04 -25.96 11.50
CA ASN A 23 -0.54 -24.65 11.07
C ASN A 23 0.91 -24.72 10.57
N TYR A 24 1.80 -25.48 11.22
CA TYR A 24 3.17 -25.65 10.76
C TYR A 24 3.22 -26.31 9.36
N CYS A 25 2.35 -27.30 9.10
CA CYS A 25 2.26 -27.95 7.80
C CYS A 25 1.69 -27.02 6.71
N VAL A 26 0.58 -26.32 7.01
CA VAL A 26 -0.04 -25.34 6.09
C VAL A 26 0.95 -24.25 5.69
N LEU A 27 1.78 -23.79 6.64
CA LEU A 27 2.79 -22.75 6.42
C LEU A 27 4.10 -23.30 5.81
N GLY A 28 4.13 -24.56 5.34
CA GLY A 28 5.32 -25.17 4.75
C GLY A 28 6.53 -25.32 5.70
N ARG A 29 6.32 -25.19 7.01
CA ARG A 29 7.39 -25.20 8.03
C ARG A 29 7.83 -26.60 8.48
N VAL A 30 7.16 -27.62 7.98
CA VAL A 30 7.53 -29.03 8.16
C VAL A 30 7.94 -29.56 6.80
N PRO A 31 9.25 -29.66 6.49
CA PRO A 31 9.72 -30.19 5.24
C PRO A 31 9.16 -31.60 4.99
N ASP A 32 8.84 -31.90 3.74
CA ASP A 32 8.33 -33.20 3.28
C ASP A 32 7.01 -33.66 3.93
N ALA A 33 6.28 -32.76 4.61
CA ALA A 33 4.91 -33.06 5.05
C ALA A 33 3.97 -33.07 3.84
N VAL A 34 3.13 -34.09 3.76
CA VAL A 34 2.21 -34.31 2.63
C VAL A 34 0.75 -34.28 3.13
N PHE A 35 -0.12 -33.65 2.35
CA PHE A 35 -1.56 -33.65 2.64
C PHE A 35 -2.25 -34.69 1.75
N GLU A 36 -2.68 -35.81 2.35
CA GLU A 36 -3.35 -36.90 1.63
C GLU A 36 -4.60 -37.36 2.39
N ASN A 37 -5.66 -37.71 1.65
CA ASN A 37 -6.94 -38.19 2.19
C ASN A 37 -7.51 -37.31 3.30
N GLY A 38 -7.35 -35.99 3.20
CA GLY A 38 -7.85 -35.04 4.20
C GLY A 38 -7.00 -34.93 5.47
N CYS A 39 -5.82 -35.56 5.53
CA CYS A 39 -4.94 -35.57 6.68
C CYS A 39 -3.51 -35.18 6.31
N TRP A 40 -2.83 -34.49 7.24
CA TRP A 40 -1.39 -34.26 7.12
C TRP A 40 -0.62 -35.48 7.59
N LEU A 41 0.33 -35.92 6.75
CA LEU A 41 1.33 -36.93 7.05
C LEU A 41 2.66 -36.24 7.26
N ILE A 42 3.27 -36.45 8.42
CA ILE A 42 4.48 -35.77 8.85
C ILE A 42 5.64 -36.79 8.85
N PRO A 43 6.78 -36.53 8.23
CA PRO A 43 7.94 -37.44 8.34
C PRO A 43 8.29 -37.70 9.82
N GLU A 44 8.48 -38.94 10.18
CA GLU A 44 8.83 -39.32 11.57
C GLU A 44 10.14 -38.62 12.04
N THR A 45 11.03 -38.33 11.11
CA THR A 45 12.29 -37.63 11.35
C THR A 45 12.14 -36.12 11.50
N ALA A 46 10.96 -35.56 11.18
CA ALA A 46 10.72 -34.13 11.27
C ALA A 46 10.90 -33.62 12.70
N LYS A 47 11.58 -32.48 12.80
CA LYS A 47 11.74 -31.76 14.08
C LYS A 47 10.64 -30.75 14.24
N LYS A 48 10.30 -30.47 15.51
CA LYS A 48 9.41 -29.35 15.83
C LYS A 48 9.97 -28.06 15.21
N PRO A 49 9.19 -27.34 14.38
CA PRO A 49 9.60 -26.03 13.89
C PRO A 49 9.90 -25.11 15.08
N THR A 50 11.06 -24.47 15.08
CA THR A 50 11.37 -23.46 16.10
C THR A 50 10.30 -22.37 16.07
N ARG A 51 9.94 -21.77 17.21
CA ARG A 51 9.14 -20.54 17.18
C ARG A 51 9.84 -19.57 16.23
N LEU A 52 9.08 -19.00 15.30
CA LEU A 52 9.57 -17.84 14.56
C LEU A 52 10.00 -16.84 15.62
N ASN A 53 11.31 -16.60 15.73
CA ASN A 53 11.81 -15.57 16.62
C ASN A 53 11.17 -14.24 16.21
N GLU A 54 10.96 -13.34 17.16
CA GLU A 54 10.49 -11.97 16.87
C GLU A 54 11.37 -11.28 15.80
N LYS A 55 12.63 -11.74 15.61
CA LYS A 55 13.52 -11.32 14.52
C LYS A 55 13.02 -11.68 13.11
N GLU A 56 12.24 -12.76 12.94
CA GLU A 56 11.70 -13.18 11.63
C GLU A 56 10.37 -12.48 11.29
N ASN A 57 9.77 -11.78 12.25
CA ASN A 57 8.55 -11.00 12.04
C ASN A 57 8.84 -9.49 11.88
N LYS A 58 10.10 -9.16 11.63
CA LYS A 58 10.57 -7.79 11.49
C LYS A 58 10.09 -7.22 10.15
N ASN A 59 9.53 -6.03 10.17
CA ASN A 59 9.21 -5.31 8.94
C ASN A 59 10.48 -4.67 8.38
N HIS A 60 11.28 -5.50 7.70
CA HIS A 60 12.58 -5.10 7.17
C HIS A 60 12.48 -3.92 6.20
N LEU A 61 11.42 -3.88 5.38
CA LEU A 61 11.21 -2.76 4.47
C LEU A 61 10.97 -1.45 5.23
N LEU A 62 10.03 -1.43 6.19
CA LEU A 62 9.72 -0.21 6.94
C LEU A 62 10.93 0.30 7.73
N GLU A 63 11.69 -0.59 8.36
CA GLU A 63 12.91 -0.23 9.07
C GLU A 63 13.95 0.36 8.13
N ARG A 64 14.15 -0.26 6.96
CA ARG A 64 15.07 0.21 5.94
C ARG A 64 14.67 1.57 5.40
N LEU A 65 13.39 1.78 5.12
CA LEU A 65 12.87 3.09 4.68
C LEU A 65 13.12 4.19 5.73
N ARG A 66 12.90 3.89 7.02
CA ARG A 66 13.16 4.83 8.12
C ARG A 66 14.64 5.14 8.29
N GLU A 67 15.50 4.14 8.18
CA GLU A 67 16.95 4.30 8.24
C GLU A 67 17.47 5.18 7.10
N GLU A 68 17.11 4.85 5.85
CA GLU A 68 17.55 5.57 4.67
C GLU A 68 17.01 7.02 4.64
N LYS A 69 15.75 7.22 5.04
CA LYS A 69 15.15 8.54 5.21
C LYS A 69 15.92 9.37 6.25
N LYS A 70 16.19 8.81 7.43
CA LYS A 70 16.88 9.48 8.53
C LYS A 70 18.29 9.92 8.13
N HIS A 71 19.01 9.10 7.37
CA HIS A 71 20.38 9.35 6.97
C HIS A 71 20.51 9.99 5.58
N GLN A 72 19.38 10.31 4.94
CA GLN A 72 19.31 10.90 3.59
C GLN A 72 20.13 10.11 2.55
N ILE A 73 20.03 8.77 2.61
CA ILE A 73 20.78 7.88 1.72
C ILE A 73 20.24 8.02 0.29
N SER A 74 21.08 8.46 -0.64
CA SER A 74 20.73 8.48 -2.06
C SER A 74 20.92 7.10 -2.70
N GLY A 75 20.11 6.78 -3.70
CA GLY A 75 20.20 5.53 -4.46
C GLY A 75 19.74 4.26 -3.72
N GLY A 76 19.15 4.39 -2.53
CA GLY A 76 18.55 3.28 -1.80
C GLY A 76 17.08 3.01 -2.16
N ILE A 77 16.45 2.07 -1.46
CA ILE A 77 15.04 1.71 -1.69
C ILE A 77 14.09 2.87 -1.36
N TYR A 78 14.37 3.66 -0.33
CA TYR A 78 13.61 4.86 0.00
C TYR A 78 13.61 5.85 -1.16
N HIS A 79 14.80 6.15 -1.70
CA HIS A 79 14.97 7.03 -2.85
C HIS A 79 14.16 6.53 -4.06
N LYS A 80 14.29 5.23 -4.39
CA LYS A 80 13.61 4.60 -5.51
C LYS A 80 12.08 4.66 -5.34
N LEU A 81 11.56 4.30 -4.18
CA LEU A 81 10.12 4.31 -3.92
C LEU A 81 9.54 5.73 -3.88
N GLN A 82 10.27 6.71 -3.35
CA GLN A 82 9.84 8.11 -3.36
C GLN A 82 9.57 8.57 -4.79
N ILE A 83 10.50 8.33 -5.71
CA ILE A 83 10.37 8.78 -7.10
C ILE A 83 9.26 8.01 -7.82
N ASP A 84 9.27 6.68 -7.77
CA ASP A 84 8.34 5.86 -8.56
C ASP A 84 6.88 5.96 -8.07
N LEU A 85 6.66 5.97 -6.75
CA LEU A 85 5.32 6.18 -6.20
C LEU A 85 4.78 7.56 -6.55
N THR A 86 5.62 8.60 -6.45
CA THR A 86 5.20 9.97 -6.73
C THR A 86 4.92 10.17 -8.20
N TYR A 87 5.86 9.76 -9.07
CA TYR A 87 5.67 9.87 -10.52
C TYR A 87 4.38 9.19 -10.97
N ASN A 88 4.25 7.88 -10.70
CA ASN A 88 3.11 7.12 -11.18
C ASN A 88 1.79 7.61 -10.57
N SER A 89 1.77 7.92 -9.27
CA SER A 89 0.55 8.38 -8.59
C SER A 89 0.06 9.72 -9.12
N ASN A 90 0.96 10.69 -9.38
CA ASN A 90 0.59 11.97 -9.96
C ASN A 90 0.24 11.86 -11.45
N HIS A 91 0.93 11.02 -12.21
CA HIS A 91 0.67 10.82 -13.64
C HIS A 91 -0.70 10.14 -13.90
N ILE A 92 -1.13 9.23 -13.02
CA ILE A 92 -2.49 8.69 -13.02
C ILE A 92 -3.53 9.82 -12.89
N GLU A 93 -3.27 10.84 -12.10
CA GLU A 93 -4.18 12.00 -11.91
C GLU A 93 -3.98 13.12 -12.95
N GLY A 94 -3.10 12.93 -13.93
CA GLY A 94 -2.94 13.84 -15.07
C GLY A 94 -1.79 14.83 -14.97
N SER A 95 -0.85 14.64 -14.06
CA SER A 95 0.42 15.38 -14.07
C SER A 95 1.19 15.10 -15.35
N GLU A 96 1.77 16.14 -15.92
CA GLU A 96 2.54 16.08 -17.17
C GLU A 96 4.06 15.99 -16.93
N LEU A 97 4.50 15.98 -15.65
CA LEU A 97 5.92 15.82 -15.31
C LEU A 97 6.44 14.45 -15.75
N THR A 98 7.60 14.45 -16.41
CA THR A 98 8.30 13.21 -16.74
C THR A 98 8.87 12.53 -15.49
N HIS A 99 9.23 11.25 -15.61
CA HIS A 99 9.91 10.54 -14.53
C HIS A 99 11.24 11.21 -14.15
N ASP A 100 12.01 11.67 -15.12
CA ASP A 100 13.26 12.39 -14.87
C ASP A 100 13.04 13.75 -14.20
N GLN A 101 12.01 14.50 -14.58
CA GLN A 101 11.65 15.74 -13.89
C GLN A 101 11.23 15.48 -12.43
N THR A 102 10.46 14.44 -12.19
CA THR A 102 10.10 14.01 -10.82
C THR A 102 11.35 13.66 -10.02
N ARG A 103 12.30 12.93 -10.62
CA ARG A 103 13.59 12.60 -10.01
C ARG A 103 14.41 13.84 -9.71
N TYR A 104 14.55 14.78 -10.64
CA TYR A 104 15.30 16.03 -10.42
C TYR A 104 14.70 16.87 -9.30
N ILE A 105 13.36 16.97 -9.23
CA ILE A 105 12.69 17.67 -8.12
C ILE A 105 13.04 17.02 -6.78
N PHE A 106 13.08 15.69 -6.71
CA PHE A 106 13.45 14.97 -5.48
C PHE A 106 14.91 15.18 -5.09
N GLU A 107 15.82 14.93 -6.05
CA GLU A 107 17.27 14.89 -5.81
C GLU A 107 17.89 16.30 -5.65
N THR A 108 17.47 17.23 -6.47
CA THR A 108 18.20 18.52 -6.64
C THR A 108 17.34 19.76 -6.38
N ARG A 109 16.05 19.59 -6.18
CA ARG A 109 15.07 20.69 -6.08
C ARG A 109 15.05 21.58 -7.32
N THR A 110 15.37 21.02 -8.48
CA THR A 110 15.35 21.69 -9.79
C THR A 110 14.42 20.96 -10.76
N ILE A 111 14.07 21.62 -11.86
CA ILE A 111 13.33 21.05 -12.98
C ILE A 111 14.21 21.16 -14.21
N GLY A 112 14.46 20.02 -14.87
CA GLY A 112 15.03 20.00 -16.21
C GLY A 112 13.95 20.31 -17.24
N LEU A 113 14.18 21.31 -18.09
CA LEU A 113 13.34 21.58 -19.26
C LEU A 113 14.02 21.00 -20.49
N GLU A 114 13.31 20.18 -21.24
CA GLU A 114 13.85 19.54 -22.47
C GLU A 114 14.07 20.55 -23.61
N SER A 115 13.33 21.66 -23.58
CA SER A 115 13.49 22.77 -24.54
C SER A 115 13.03 24.09 -23.95
N THR A 116 13.46 25.20 -24.55
CA THR A 116 13.07 26.57 -24.15
C THR A 116 11.56 26.85 -24.35
N ASN A 117 10.86 26.02 -25.11
CA ASN A 117 9.42 26.15 -25.37
C ASN A 117 8.54 25.22 -24.53
N THR A 118 9.13 24.43 -23.61
CA THR A 118 8.39 23.53 -22.72
C THR A 118 7.91 24.32 -21.51
N SER A 119 6.59 24.32 -21.25
CA SER A 119 6.02 24.86 -20.02
C SER A 119 5.70 23.72 -19.07
N VAL A 120 5.90 23.95 -17.79
CA VAL A 120 5.55 23.03 -16.72
C VAL A 120 4.50 23.69 -15.85
N LYS A 121 3.42 22.98 -15.52
CA LYS A 121 2.40 23.48 -14.61
C LYS A 121 2.96 23.60 -13.20
N VAL A 122 2.81 24.76 -12.59
CA VAL A 122 3.32 25.01 -11.23
C VAL A 122 2.66 24.07 -10.21
N ASP A 123 1.37 23.79 -10.40
CA ASP A 123 0.66 22.86 -9.51
C ASP A 123 1.22 21.44 -9.58
N ASP A 124 1.62 20.95 -10.76
CA ASP A 124 2.26 19.63 -10.88
C ASP A 124 3.54 19.55 -10.05
N VAL A 125 4.32 20.64 -10.03
CA VAL A 125 5.56 20.73 -9.21
C VAL A 125 5.24 20.74 -7.73
N ILE A 126 4.27 21.58 -7.31
CA ILE A 126 3.86 21.68 -5.91
C ILE A 126 3.31 20.33 -5.43
N GLU A 127 2.42 19.72 -6.19
CA GLU A 127 1.83 18.41 -5.84
C GLU A 127 2.87 17.30 -5.80
N THR A 128 3.90 17.36 -6.65
CA THR A 128 5.02 16.41 -6.62
C THR A 128 5.83 16.55 -5.33
N ILE A 129 6.21 17.77 -4.95
CA ILE A 129 6.93 18.04 -3.68
C ILE A 129 6.07 17.62 -2.48
N ASN A 130 4.80 17.94 -2.52
CA ASN A 130 3.84 17.58 -1.48
C ASN A 130 3.68 16.06 -1.36
N HIS A 131 3.68 15.34 -2.47
CA HIS A 131 3.55 13.88 -2.49
C HIS A 131 4.75 13.20 -1.82
N PHE A 132 5.98 13.69 -2.07
CA PHE A 132 7.16 13.21 -1.34
C PHE A 132 7.00 13.41 0.17
N SER A 133 6.53 14.58 0.59
CA SER A 133 6.28 14.88 2.00
C SER A 133 5.18 13.98 2.60
N ALA A 134 4.16 13.65 1.81
CA ALA A 134 3.10 12.74 2.23
C ALA A 134 3.59 11.29 2.38
N ILE A 135 4.48 10.80 1.49
CA ILE A 135 5.15 9.49 1.65
C ILE A 135 5.99 9.48 2.92
N ASP A 136 6.72 10.54 3.21
CA ASP A 136 7.49 10.67 4.45
C ASP A 136 6.60 10.55 5.68
N ARG A 137 5.43 11.21 5.65
CA ARG A 137 4.45 11.12 6.72
C ARG A 137 3.89 9.72 6.88
N VAL A 138 3.63 9.02 5.77
CA VAL A 138 3.20 7.61 5.76
C VAL A 138 4.24 6.71 6.44
N ILE A 139 5.53 6.85 6.10
CA ILE A 139 6.62 6.04 6.69
C ILE A 139 6.72 6.27 8.20
N ASP A 140 6.61 7.53 8.66
CA ASP A 140 6.69 7.86 10.08
C ASP A 140 5.51 7.26 10.87
N PHE A 141 4.32 7.30 10.31
CA PHE A 141 3.08 6.90 10.94
C PHE A 141 2.57 5.51 10.55
N ALA A 142 3.37 4.72 9.82
CA ALA A 142 2.96 3.41 9.31
C ALA A 142 2.38 2.49 10.38
N ASN A 143 2.95 2.45 11.59
CA ASN A 143 2.55 1.53 12.66
C ASN A 143 1.29 1.95 13.43
N TYR A 144 0.81 3.18 13.25
CA TYR A 144 -0.39 3.65 13.95
C TYR A 144 -1.67 3.17 13.26
N GLU A 145 -2.75 3.11 14.02
CA GLU A 145 -4.07 2.84 13.46
C GLU A 145 -4.48 3.92 12.46
N LEU A 146 -5.25 3.50 11.46
CA LEU A 146 -5.80 4.44 10.48
C LEU A 146 -6.85 5.31 11.17
N SER A 147 -6.76 6.63 10.99
CA SER A 147 -7.68 7.57 11.58
C SER A 147 -8.14 8.63 10.57
N GLU A 148 -9.32 9.17 10.82
CA GLU A 148 -9.86 10.28 10.02
C GLU A 148 -8.92 11.49 9.99
N SER A 149 -8.31 11.81 11.13
CA SER A 149 -7.34 12.91 11.24
C SER A 149 -6.10 12.69 10.38
N PHE A 150 -5.59 11.46 10.32
CA PHE A 150 -4.45 11.12 9.48
C PHE A 150 -4.79 11.20 7.99
N ILE A 151 -5.96 10.70 7.57
CA ILE A 151 -6.44 10.79 6.19
C ILE A 151 -6.58 12.26 5.76
N LYS A 152 -7.18 13.11 6.60
CA LYS A 152 -7.29 14.56 6.38
C LYS A 152 -5.93 15.26 6.33
N GLU A 153 -4.98 14.81 7.17
CA GLU A 153 -3.61 15.32 7.15
C GLU A 153 -2.90 15.01 5.83
N LEU A 154 -3.01 13.79 5.31
CA LEU A 154 -2.46 13.43 3.99
C LEU A 154 -3.02 14.33 2.89
N HIS A 155 -4.33 14.55 2.86
CA HIS A 155 -4.94 15.47 1.91
C HIS A 155 -4.43 16.91 2.10
N LYS A 156 -4.29 17.37 3.35
CA LYS A 156 -3.74 18.68 3.64
C LYS A 156 -2.34 18.85 3.11
N ILE A 157 -1.46 17.86 3.33
CA ILE A 157 -0.10 17.89 2.81
C ILE A 157 -0.14 17.99 1.28
N LEU A 158 -0.90 17.12 0.61
CA LEU A 158 -0.97 17.05 -0.85
C LEU A 158 -1.42 18.34 -1.52
N LYS A 159 -2.44 19.00 -0.97
CA LYS A 159 -3.11 20.14 -1.63
C LYS A 159 -2.65 21.50 -1.11
N THR A 160 -1.77 21.56 -0.11
CA THR A 160 -1.27 22.85 0.40
C THR A 160 -0.44 23.55 -0.68
N GLY A 161 -0.74 24.83 -0.92
CA GLY A 161 -0.01 25.70 -1.85
C GLY A 161 -0.42 25.60 -3.31
N THR A 162 -1.28 24.65 -3.68
CA THR A 162 -1.83 24.54 -5.05
C THR A 162 -2.79 25.68 -5.37
N SER A 163 -3.07 25.89 -6.64
CA SER A 163 -4.06 26.90 -7.07
C SER A 163 -5.45 26.65 -6.46
N ASP A 164 -5.86 25.38 -6.37
CA ASP A 164 -7.12 24.97 -5.74
C ASP A 164 -7.20 25.39 -4.27
N SER A 165 -6.08 25.34 -3.54
CA SER A 165 -6.03 25.70 -2.12
C SER A 165 -6.40 27.16 -1.84
N ARG A 166 -6.40 28.00 -2.87
CA ARG A 166 -6.79 29.43 -2.78
C ARG A 166 -8.28 29.64 -2.99
N LEU A 167 -9.02 28.62 -3.41
CA LEU A 167 -10.45 28.71 -3.66
C LEU A 167 -11.22 28.60 -2.34
N SER A 168 -12.08 29.56 -2.05
CA SER A 168 -12.82 29.62 -0.78
C SER A 168 -13.72 28.41 -0.51
N TRP A 169 -14.11 27.70 -1.54
CA TRP A 169 -14.94 26.51 -1.46
C TRP A 169 -14.13 25.20 -1.41
N PHE A 170 -12.82 25.23 -1.72
CA PHE A 170 -11.96 24.08 -1.67
C PHE A 170 -11.40 23.89 -0.25
N ALA A 171 -11.84 22.84 0.41
CA ALA A 171 -11.52 22.60 1.81
C ALA A 171 -10.25 21.73 1.94
N VAL A 172 -9.07 22.36 1.97
CA VAL A 172 -7.79 21.66 2.15
C VAL A 172 -7.73 20.96 3.51
N GLY A 173 -7.54 19.64 3.50
CA GLY A 173 -7.51 18.84 4.73
C GLY A 173 -8.87 18.59 5.37
N GLU A 174 -9.97 18.94 4.68
CA GLU A 174 -11.32 18.69 5.13
C GLU A 174 -12.15 18.00 4.02
N TYR A 175 -13.22 17.35 4.42
CA TYR A 175 -14.10 16.70 3.46
C TYR A 175 -14.80 17.69 2.54
N LYS A 176 -15.17 17.23 1.36
CA LYS A 176 -15.80 18.04 0.31
C LYS A 176 -17.08 18.73 0.78
N LYS A 177 -17.27 19.95 0.32
CA LYS A 177 -18.48 20.75 0.56
C LYS A 177 -19.43 20.76 -0.65
N ARG A 178 -18.96 20.31 -1.80
CA ARG A 178 -19.72 20.24 -3.06
C ARG A 178 -19.75 18.82 -3.58
N SER A 179 -20.85 18.42 -4.18
CA SER A 179 -20.95 17.13 -4.87
C SER A 179 -19.93 17.04 -5.99
N ASN A 180 -19.39 15.86 -6.18
CA ASN A 180 -18.49 15.53 -7.28
C ASN A 180 -18.87 14.17 -7.89
N GLU A 181 -18.31 13.89 -9.05
CA GLU A 181 -18.54 12.66 -9.80
C GLU A 181 -17.20 12.03 -10.17
N VAL A 182 -17.19 10.71 -10.31
CA VAL A 182 -16.04 9.94 -10.79
C VAL A 182 -16.51 9.01 -11.90
N GLY A 183 -15.91 9.14 -13.09
CA GLY A 183 -16.29 8.32 -14.25
C GLY A 183 -17.78 8.42 -14.63
N GLY A 184 -18.41 9.57 -14.40
CA GLY A 184 -19.83 9.81 -14.66
C GLY A 184 -20.79 9.22 -13.61
N LEU A 185 -20.26 8.76 -12.48
CA LEU A 185 -21.06 8.25 -11.36
C LEU A 185 -20.99 9.23 -10.19
N ALA A 186 -22.15 9.56 -9.61
CA ALA A 186 -22.21 10.36 -8.40
C ALA A 186 -21.55 9.61 -7.22
N THR A 187 -20.74 10.35 -6.46
CA THR A 187 -20.08 9.84 -5.25
C THR A 187 -20.95 10.13 -4.02
N THR A 188 -20.51 9.72 -2.82
CA THR A 188 -21.23 10.04 -1.57
C THR A 188 -21.47 11.54 -1.45
N SER A 189 -22.68 11.95 -1.08
CA SER A 189 -23.03 13.37 -0.92
C SER A 189 -22.22 14.03 0.21
N PRO A 190 -21.93 15.34 0.13
CA PRO A 190 -21.17 16.03 1.18
C PRO A 190 -21.74 15.86 2.58
N GLN A 191 -23.06 15.75 2.71
CA GLN A 191 -23.74 15.57 4.00
C GLN A 191 -23.50 14.19 4.62
N GLN A 192 -23.27 13.18 3.81
CA GLN A 192 -23.09 11.78 4.24
C GLN A 192 -21.62 11.38 4.36
N VAL A 193 -20.68 12.11 3.74
CA VAL A 193 -19.25 11.74 3.72
C VAL A 193 -18.70 11.49 5.12
N ASN A 194 -19.04 12.34 6.08
CA ASN A 194 -18.49 12.22 7.45
C ASN A 194 -18.90 10.90 8.11
N ASP A 195 -20.17 10.51 7.98
CA ASP A 195 -20.68 9.27 8.59
C ASP A 195 -20.17 8.03 7.86
N GLU A 196 -20.10 8.07 6.52
CA GLU A 196 -19.56 6.98 5.72
C GLU A 196 -18.06 6.76 5.98
N MET A 197 -17.27 7.83 6.12
CA MET A 197 -15.85 7.72 6.46
C MET A 197 -15.62 7.20 7.87
N LYS A 198 -16.40 7.68 8.85
CA LYS A 198 -16.33 7.15 10.22
C LYS A 198 -16.64 5.67 10.26
N LYS A 199 -17.70 5.25 9.56
CA LYS A 199 -18.08 3.85 9.46
C LYS A 199 -16.99 3.02 8.79
N LEU A 200 -16.47 3.45 7.64
CA LEU A 200 -15.42 2.76 6.92
C LEU A 200 -14.18 2.52 7.80
N ILE A 201 -13.72 3.57 8.49
CA ILE A 201 -12.54 3.48 9.37
C ILE A 201 -12.83 2.62 10.60
N SER A 202 -14.00 2.76 11.22
CA SER A 202 -14.38 1.96 12.38
C SER A 202 -14.47 0.48 12.03
N ASP A 203 -15.10 0.12 10.90
CA ASP A 203 -15.21 -1.26 10.44
C ASP A 203 -13.83 -1.85 10.12
N TYR A 204 -12.95 -1.07 9.50
CA TYR A 204 -11.59 -1.49 9.19
C TYR A 204 -10.77 -1.74 10.46
N ASN A 205 -10.80 -0.83 11.42
CA ASN A 205 -10.03 -0.94 12.67
C ASN A 205 -10.55 -2.00 13.67
N GLN A 206 -11.62 -2.76 13.34
CA GLN A 206 -12.03 -3.91 14.17
C GLN A 206 -11.01 -5.05 14.17
N LYS A 207 -10.06 -5.04 13.25
CA LYS A 207 -8.97 -6.02 13.15
C LYS A 207 -7.62 -5.32 13.28
N ASP A 208 -6.69 -5.95 13.97
CA ASP A 208 -5.32 -5.45 14.12
C ASP A 208 -4.47 -5.67 12.85
N LYS A 209 -4.78 -6.72 12.08
CA LYS A 209 -4.05 -7.11 10.88
C LYS A 209 -4.99 -7.33 9.71
N HIS A 210 -4.56 -6.88 8.56
CA HIS A 210 -5.29 -6.98 7.30
C HIS A 210 -4.50 -7.77 6.26
N SER A 211 -5.22 -8.51 5.43
CA SER A 211 -4.68 -9.13 4.22
C SER A 211 -4.53 -8.08 3.11
N PHE A 212 -3.78 -8.44 2.08
CA PHE A 212 -3.65 -7.63 0.86
C PHE A 212 -5.02 -7.29 0.25
N GLU A 213 -5.91 -8.28 0.13
CA GLU A 213 -7.25 -8.07 -0.42
C GLU A 213 -8.09 -7.10 0.43
N GLU A 214 -8.03 -7.19 1.76
CA GLU A 214 -8.76 -6.28 2.67
C GLU A 214 -8.26 -4.83 2.54
N ILE A 215 -6.95 -4.63 2.32
CA ILE A 215 -6.38 -3.30 2.07
C ILE A 215 -6.89 -2.73 0.73
N VAL A 216 -6.90 -3.55 -0.32
CA VAL A 216 -7.43 -3.15 -1.63
C VAL A 216 -8.94 -2.89 -1.54
N GLU A 217 -9.70 -3.70 -0.79
CA GLU A 217 -11.14 -3.47 -0.59
C GLU A 217 -11.40 -2.15 0.16
N PHE A 218 -10.62 -1.83 1.18
CA PHE A 218 -10.69 -0.53 1.85
C PHE A 218 -10.51 0.61 0.84
N HIS A 219 -9.51 0.50 -0.02
CA HIS A 219 -9.24 1.50 -1.04
C HIS A 219 -10.43 1.69 -2.01
N VAL A 220 -11.03 0.61 -2.46
CA VAL A 220 -12.22 0.67 -3.31
C VAL A 220 -13.38 1.40 -2.63
N LYS A 221 -13.62 1.10 -1.35
CA LYS A 221 -14.67 1.78 -0.56
C LYS A 221 -14.35 3.27 -0.38
N PHE A 222 -13.09 3.60 -0.11
CA PHE A 222 -12.63 4.99 -0.02
C PHE A 222 -12.83 5.75 -1.34
N GLU A 223 -12.43 5.16 -2.47
CA GLU A 223 -12.62 5.75 -3.80
C GLU A 223 -14.10 5.98 -4.15
N ARG A 224 -15.00 5.11 -3.69
CA ARG A 224 -16.45 5.27 -3.89
C ARG A 224 -17.06 6.37 -3.04
N ILE A 225 -16.62 6.51 -1.80
CA ILE A 225 -17.02 7.63 -0.94
C ILE A 225 -16.52 8.94 -1.54
N HIS A 226 -15.29 8.94 -2.06
CA HIS A 226 -14.63 10.10 -2.67
C HIS A 226 -14.69 11.33 -1.76
N PRO A 227 -14.09 11.25 -0.56
CA PRO A 227 -14.40 12.17 0.54
C PRO A 227 -13.92 13.61 0.32
N PHE A 228 -12.94 13.83 -0.54
CA PHE A 228 -12.37 15.15 -0.80
C PHE A 228 -12.88 15.74 -2.12
N GLN A 229 -12.70 17.03 -2.29
CA GLN A 229 -13.10 17.71 -3.52
C GLN A 229 -12.23 17.29 -4.71
N ASP A 230 -10.92 17.06 -4.45
CA ASP A 230 -9.90 16.53 -5.37
C ASP A 230 -8.84 15.77 -4.57
N GLY A 231 -7.92 15.04 -5.23
CA GLY A 231 -6.81 14.34 -4.60
C GLY A 231 -7.15 13.01 -3.94
N ASN A 232 -8.38 12.50 -4.13
CA ASN A 232 -8.81 11.24 -3.51
C ASN A 232 -7.95 10.05 -3.94
N GLY A 233 -7.68 9.89 -5.24
CA GLY A 233 -6.85 8.79 -5.74
C GLY A 233 -5.45 8.77 -5.12
N ARG A 234 -4.81 9.93 -5.02
CA ARG A 234 -3.48 10.06 -4.38
C ARG A 234 -3.52 9.72 -2.89
N VAL A 235 -4.50 10.26 -2.15
CA VAL A 235 -4.70 9.92 -0.73
C VAL A 235 -4.98 8.43 -0.56
N GLY A 236 -5.85 7.86 -1.38
CA GLY A 236 -6.18 6.43 -1.35
C GLY A 236 -4.95 5.55 -1.55
N ARG A 237 -4.09 5.85 -2.52
CA ARG A 237 -2.83 5.12 -2.75
C ARG A 237 -1.80 5.31 -1.64
N LEU A 238 -1.75 6.47 -0.99
CA LEU A 238 -0.93 6.70 0.21
C LEU A 238 -1.44 5.90 1.42
N ILE A 239 -2.76 5.75 1.58
CA ILE A 239 -3.35 4.88 2.61
C ILE A 239 -2.97 3.42 2.35
N ILE A 240 -3.04 2.94 1.10
CA ILE A 240 -2.57 1.60 0.73
C ILE A 240 -1.11 1.40 1.15
N LEU A 241 -0.23 2.33 0.78
CA LEU A 241 1.19 2.27 1.16
C LEU A 241 1.34 2.13 2.67
N LYS A 242 0.64 2.96 3.45
CA LYS A 242 0.64 2.92 4.91
C LYS A 242 0.21 1.56 5.44
N GLU A 243 -0.92 1.05 4.96
CA GLU A 243 -1.48 -0.20 5.47
C GLU A 243 -0.65 -1.42 5.03
N CYS A 244 -0.08 -1.43 3.84
CA CYS A 244 0.89 -2.45 3.45
C CYS A 244 2.10 -2.45 4.40
N LEU A 245 2.69 -1.29 4.67
CA LEU A 245 3.80 -1.16 5.61
C LEU A 245 3.42 -1.60 7.03
N LYS A 246 2.23 -1.22 7.54
CA LYS A 246 1.74 -1.64 8.87
C LYS A 246 1.64 -3.16 8.98
N ASN A 247 1.12 -3.81 7.95
CA ASN A 247 0.84 -5.24 7.96
C ASN A 247 2.00 -6.12 7.48
N ASN A 248 3.18 -5.53 7.24
CA ASN A 248 4.36 -6.20 6.69
C ASN A 248 4.08 -6.89 5.35
N ILE A 249 3.29 -6.23 4.51
CA ILE A 249 2.96 -6.62 3.15
C ILE A 249 3.80 -5.76 2.21
N VAL A 250 4.37 -6.36 1.17
CA VAL A 250 5.07 -5.60 0.13
C VAL A 250 4.09 -4.63 -0.52
N PRO A 251 4.35 -3.30 -0.51
CA PRO A 251 3.48 -2.35 -1.18
C PRO A 251 3.55 -2.51 -2.70
N PHE A 252 2.69 -1.80 -3.41
CA PHE A 252 2.68 -1.84 -4.86
C PHE A 252 2.66 -0.44 -5.48
N VAL A 253 3.14 -0.36 -6.71
CA VAL A 253 3.10 0.85 -7.53
C VAL A 253 2.18 0.58 -8.72
N ILE A 254 1.11 1.33 -8.86
CA ILE A 254 0.31 1.27 -10.09
C ILE A 254 1.07 2.05 -11.16
N LEU A 255 1.67 1.34 -12.10
CA LEU A 255 2.39 1.97 -13.20
C LEU A 255 1.42 2.75 -14.09
N ASP A 256 1.87 3.87 -14.64
CA ASP A 256 1.06 4.74 -15.50
C ASP A 256 0.43 3.99 -16.68
N ASN A 257 1.18 3.13 -17.34
CA ASN A 257 0.69 2.30 -18.44
C ASN A 257 -0.37 1.26 -18.02
N LYS A 258 -0.60 1.07 -16.72
CA LYS A 258 -1.64 0.19 -16.13
C LYS A 258 -2.87 0.97 -15.65
N LYS A 259 -2.89 2.29 -15.80
CA LYS A 259 -3.98 3.19 -15.37
C LYS A 259 -5.37 2.70 -15.80
N MET A 260 -5.52 2.27 -17.05
CA MET A 260 -6.81 1.79 -17.58
C MET A 260 -7.27 0.50 -16.90
N PHE A 261 -6.36 -0.42 -16.58
CA PHE A 261 -6.68 -1.66 -15.85
C PHE A 261 -7.09 -1.35 -14.41
N TYR A 262 -6.38 -0.44 -13.76
CA TYR A 262 -6.68 0.03 -12.41
C TYR A 262 -8.10 0.64 -12.33
N TYR A 263 -8.46 1.58 -13.20
CA TYR A 263 -9.79 2.17 -13.21
C TYR A 263 -10.88 1.15 -13.56
N ARG A 264 -10.61 0.24 -14.51
CA ARG A 264 -11.52 -0.86 -14.82
C ARG A 264 -11.78 -1.73 -13.59
N GLY A 265 -10.73 -2.06 -12.85
CA GLY A 265 -10.80 -2.86 -11.64
C GLY A 265 -11.60 -2.17 -10.52
N LEU A 266 -11.36 -0.88 -10.26
CA LEU A 266 -12.15 -0.08 -9.31
C LEU A 266 -13.64 -0.07 -9.66
N LYS A 267 -13.96 0.19 -10.92
CA LYS A 267 -15.34 0.26 -11.42
C LYS A 267 -16.08 -1.08 -11.25
N ASN A 268 -15.41 -2.17 -11.56
CA ASN A 268 -16.03 -3.50 -11.63
C ASN A 268 -15.78 -4.38 -10.38
N TRP A 269 -15.30 -3.82 -9.29
CA TRP A 269 -14.96 -4.56 -8.08
C TRP A 269 -16.04 -5.52 -7.56
N ASN A 270 -17.30 -5.11 -7.67
CA ASN A 270 -18.42 -5.94 -7.19
C ASN A 270 -18.73 -7.12 -8.11
N GLN A 271 -18.35 -7.05 -9.38
CA GLN A 271 -18.57 -8.12 -10.36
C GLN A 271 -17.34 -9.04 -10.43
N GLU A 272 -16.14 -8.45 -10.50
CA GLU A 272 -14.89 -9.20 -10.70
C GLU A 272 -13.73 -8.51 -9.95
N ARG A 273 -13.46 -8.97 -8.74
CA ARG A 273 -12.39 -8.44 -7.88
C ARG A 273 -11.00 -8.70 -8.45
N GLY A 274 -10.84 -9.82 -9.17
CA GLY A 274 -9.57 -10.27 -9.73
C GLY A 274 -8.92 -9.21 -10.61
N TRP A 275 -9.68 -8.45 -11.38
CA TRP A 275 -9.11 -7.42 -12.24
C TRP A 275 -8.32 -6.33 -11.51
N LEU A 276 -8.79 -5.90 -10.35
CA LEU A 276 -8.04 -4.93 -9.55
C LEU A 276 -6.91 -5.61 -8.79
N LEU A 277 -7.17 -6.77 -8.19
CA LEU A 277 -6.17 -7.52 -7.44
C LEU A 277 -4.97 -7.90 -8.32
N ASP A 278 -5.21 -8.40 -9.53
CA ASP A 278 -4.13 -8.74 -10.48
C ASP A 278 -3.31 -7.50 -10.87
N THR A 279 -3.97 -6.35 -11.09
CA THR A 279 -3.27 -5.10 -11.38
C THR A 279 -2.41 -4.65 -10.20
N CYS A 280 -2.89 -4.79 -8.98
CA CYS A 280 -2.15 -4.46 -7.76
C CYS A 280 -1.01 -5.44 -7.50
N LEU A 281 -1.19 -6.74 -7.77
CA LEU A 281 -0.16 -7.77 -7.67
C LEU A 281 0.96 -7.56 -8.70
N ASP A 282 0.65 -7.21 -9.94
CA ASP A 282 1.63 -6.80 -10.96
C ASP A 282 2.49 -5.61 -10.48
N GLY A 283 1.84 -4.63 -9.85
CA GLY A 283 2.54 -3.50 -9.21
C GLY A 283 3.37 -3.91 -7.99
N GLN A 284 2.94 -4.94 -7.25
CA GLN A 284 3.69 -5.50 -6.13
C GLN A 284 4.95 -6.23 -6.61
N ASP A 285 4.86 -6.97 -7.72
CA ASP A 285 6.02 -7.66 -8.31
C ASP A 285 7.10 -6.68 -8.75
N THR A 286 6.72 -5.49 -9.22
CA THR A 286 7.66 -4.40 -9.47
C THR A 286 8.43 -4.01 -8.19
N VAL A 287 7.74 -3.86 -7.07
CA VAL A 287 8.40 -3.52 -5.79
C VAL A 287 9.22 -4.69 -5.25
N LYS A 288 8.76 -5.94 -5.39
CA LYS A 288 9.55 -7.13 -5.03
C LYS A 288 10.87 -7.17 -5.77
N ALA A 289 10.88 -6.85 -7.07
CA ALA A 289 12.13 -6.76 -7.83
C ALA A 289 13.09 -5.70 -7.25
N TYR A 290 12.57 -4.59 -6.73
CA TYR A 290 13.42 -3.62 -6.01
C TYR A 290 13.95 -4.19 -4.69
N LEU A 291 13.11 -4.88 -3.92
CA LEU A 291 13.53 -5.49 -2.66
C LEU A 291 14.63 -6.53 -2.88
N ASP A 292 14.49 -7.36 -3.91
CA ASP A 292 15.50 -8.35 -4.31
C ASP A 292 16.82 -7.66 -4.70
N TYR A 293 16.75 -6.59 -5.49
CA TYR A 293 17.94 -5.80 -5.87
C TYR A 293 18.67 -5.21 -4.66
N PHE A 294 17.93 -4.72 -3.67
CA PHE A 294 18.49 -4.13 -2.45
C PHE A 294 18.76 -5.17 -1.34
N GLY A 295 18.52 -6.44 -1.57
CA GLY A 295 18.72 -7.51 -0.59
C GLY A 295 17.83 -7.40 0.65
N ILE A 296 16.60 -6.89 0.50
CA ILE A 296 15.64 -6.73 1.58
C ILE A 296 14.73 -7.94 1.65
N VAL A 297 14.72 -8.62 2.79
CA VAL A 297 13.88 -9.80 3.02
C VAL A 297 12.43 -9.37 3.19
N TYR A 298 11.52 -10.04 2.50
CA TYR A 298 10.08 -9.87 2.61
C TYR A 298 9.37 -11.22 2.66
N HIS A 299 8.13 -11.24 3.12
CA HIS A 299 7.29 -12.43 3.11
C HIS A 299 6.37 -12.39 1.88
N SER A 300 6.37 -13.48 1.13
CA SER A 300 5.48 -13.68 -0.04
C SER A 300 4.07 -14.04 0.39
#